data_65d52c05d9d64b9d827b2e2e8ae1edc7
#
_entry.id   65d52c05d9d64b9d827b2e2e8ae1edc7
#
_cell.length_a   1.000
_cell.length_b   1.000
_cell.length_c   1.000
_cell.angle_alpha   90.00
_cell.angle_beta   90.00
_cell.angle_gamma   90.00
#
_symmetry.space_group_name_H-M   'P 1'
#
loop_
_entity.id
_entity.type
_entity.pdbx_description
1 polymer ?
#
loop_
_entity_poly.entity_id
_entity_poly.type
_entity_poly.pdbx_seq_one_letter_code
_entity_poly.pdbx_strand_id
1 'polypeptide(L)'
;LIEAGAGLGGIWHWNCYPGARVDTHCQIYQFSRPDLWEDWSWSERFPGWEEMRSYFDYVDKKLDLIKDVSLNTRVSEASFNEGTNEWVLNTNEKGQYRAKFIVLCTGFASKPYQPDIKGLETFNGVASHTALWPQEGVDFTNKRVGVIGTGASGIQVAQEASKVASHVTVFQRTPNMYLPMGQETYSNADNMAMKNELPDRFKRRAETFGGFDMDLIPTSGLD
;
A
#
# COMPACT_ATOMS: atom_id res chain seq x y z
N LEU A 1 9.86 0.73 17.34
CA LEU A 1 9.33 0.04 16.16
C LEU A 1 10.49 -0.40 15.27
N ILE A 2 10.37 -1.54 14.60
CA ILE A 2 11.40 -2.08 13.70
C ILE A 2 10.80 -2.17 12.30
N GLU A 3 11.44 -1.53 11.32
CA GLU A 3 11.00 -1.45 9.93
C GLU A 3 12.13 -1.88 8.98
N ALA A 4 11.81 -2.77 8.05
CA ALA A 4 12.76 -3.27 7.06
C ALA A 4 13.06 -2.24 5.97
N GLY A 5 12.15 -1.34 5.71
CA GLY A 5 12.28 -0.28 4.72
C GLY A 5 13.10 0.92 5.20
N ALA A 6 13.47 1.77 4.26
CA ALA A 6 14.16 3.04 4.52
C ALA A 6 13.20 4.17 4.94
N GLY A 7 11.89 3.91 4.99
CA GLY A 7 10.88 4.89 5.36
C GLY A 7 9.61 4.23 5.88
N LEU A 8 8.74 5.03 6.46
CA LEU A 8 7.43 4.60 6.93
C LEU A 8 6.42 4.50 5.77
N GLY A 9 5.26 3.89 6.05
CA GLY A 9 4.18 3.76 5.07
C GLY A 9 3.94 2.33 4.59
N GLY A 10 4.79 1.36 5.00
CA GLY A 10 4.60 -0.05 4.67
C GLY A 10 4.48 -0.27 3.17
N ILE A 11 3.34 -0.82 2.72
CA ILE A 11 3.09 -1.10 1.30
C ILE A 11 3.24 0.15 0.41
N TRP A 12 2.94 1.34 0.90
CA TRP A 12 3.06 2.60 0.15
C TRP A 12 4.48 3.14 0.08
N HIS A 13 5.37 2.64 0.92
CA HIS A 13 6.81 2.83 0.77
C HIS A 13 7.37 1.93 -0.35
N TRP A 14 6.88 0.68 -0.44
CA TRP A 14 7.40 -0.31 -1.39
C TRP A 14 6.74 -0.26 -2.76
N ASN A 15 5.42 -0.06 -2.83
CA ASN A 15 4.65 -0.08 -4.08
C ASN A 15 4.67 1.31 -4.74
N CYS A 16 5.77 1.65 -5.38
CA CYS A 16 5.96 2.89 -6.13
C CYS A 16 5.94 2.67 -7.65
N TYR A 17 5.35 1.58 -8.11
CA TYR A 17 5.19 1.33 -9.53
C TYR A 17 4.23 2.34 -10.17
N PRO A 18 4.37 2.66 -11.47
CA PRO A 18 3.50 3.61 -12.15
C PRO A 18 2.02 3.26 -12.02
N GLY A 19 1.22 4.23 -11.60
CA GLY A 19 -0.21 4.09 -11.40
C GLY A 19 -0.64 3.41 -10.10
N ALA A 20 0.30 3.05 -9.22
CA ALA A 20 -0.02 2.51 -7.90
C ALA A 20 -0.92 3.48 -7.14
N ARG A 21 -2.10 3.02 -6.72
CA ARG A 21 -3.11 3.83 -6.01
C ARG A 21 -4.01 2.96 -5.16
N VAL A 22 -4.67 3.57 -4.20
CA VAL A 22 -5.70 2.92 -3.42
C VAL A 22 -6.93 2.64 -4.29
N ASP A 23 -7.66 1.59 -3.96
CA ASP A 23 -8.95 1.22 -4.53
C ASP A 23 -10.11 1.40 -3.53
N THR A 24 -9.79 1.98 -2.41
CA THR A 24 -10.71 2.35 -1.33
C THR A 24 -10.72 3.88 -1.18
N HIS A 25 -11.87 4.47 -0.93
CA HIS A 25 -11.97 5.91 -0.72
C HIS A 25 -10.99 6.41 0.34
N CYS A 26 -10.25 7.47 0.04
CA CYS A 26 -9.31 8.09 0.96
C CYS A 26 -9.90 8.38 2.35
N GLN A 27 -11.16 8.77 2.41
CA GLN A 27 -11.89 9.08 3.64
C GLN A 27 -11.94 7.94 4.65
N ILE A 28 -12.06 6.70 4.17
CA ILE A 28 -12.08 5.51 5.03
C ILE A 28 -10.72 4.82 5.10
N TYR A 29 -9.79 5.20 4.21
CA TYR A 29 -8.43 4.65 4.22
C TYR A 29 -7.52 5.35 5.24
N GLN A 30 -7.80 6.62 5.56
CA GLN A 30 -7.03 7.41 6.52
C GLN A 30 -7.30 6.96 7.98
N PHE A 31 -6.42 7.40 8.88
CA PHE A 31 -6.59 7.19 10.32
C PHE A 31 -7.80 7.97 10.86
N SER A 32 -8.53 7.36 11.81
CA SER A 32 -9.71 7.94 12.43
C SER A 32 -9.42 8.97 13.54
N ARG A 33 -8.15 9.28 13.81
CA ARG A 33 -7.75 10.26 14.82
C ARG A 33 -8.02 11.69 14.34
N PRO A 34 -8.78 12.51 15.11
CA PRO A 34 -9.11 13.89 14.73
C PRO A 34 -7.88 14.74 14.43
N ASP A 35 -6.85 14.66 15.27
CA ASP A 35 -5.60 15.41 15.11
C ASP A 35 -4.83 15.05 13.82
N LEU A 36 -5.17 13.98 13.14
CA LEU A 36 -4.60 13.62 11.85
C LEU A 36 -5.48 14.04 10.68
N TRP A 37 -6.79 13.79 10.72
CA TRP A 37 -7.63 14.08 9.55
C TRP A 37 -8.11 15.54 9.50
N GLU A 38 -8.13 16.29 10.60
CA GLU A 38 -8.53 17.70 10.60
C GLU A 38 -7.60 18.59 9.75
N ASP A 39 -6.30 18.35 9.81
CA ASP A 39 -5.29 19.16 9.13
C ASP A 39 -4.87 18.59 7.75
N TRP A 40 -5.28 17.36 7.42
CA TRP A 40 -4.97 16.75 6.13
C TRP A 40 -6.09 17.01 5.12
N SER A 41 -5.74 17.16 3.85
CA SER A 41 -6.68 17.28 2.74
C SER A 41 -6.23 16.40 1.59
N TRP A 42 -7.13 15.63 1.02
CA TRP A 42 -6.87 14.74 -0.10
C TRP A 42 -7.08 15.47 -1.42
N SER A 43 -6.23 15.17 -2.42
CA SER A 43 -6.36 15.74 -3.76
C SER A 43 -7.40 15.00 -4.61
N GLU A 44 -7.61 13.72 -4.33
CA GLU A 44 -8.49 12.85 -5.11
C GLU A 44 -9.10 11.72 -4.28
N ARG A 45 -10.15 11.11 -4.83
CA ARG A 45 -10.92 10.04 -4.18
C ARG A 45 -10.09 8.79 -3.91
N PHE A 46 -9.28 8.40 -4.87
CA PHE A 46 -8.39 7.25 -4.81
C PHE A 46 -6.95 7.71 -5.04
N PRO A 47 -6.29 8.23 -3.99
CA PRO A 47 -4.97 8.82 -4.09
C PRO A 47 -3.92 7.83 -4.58
N GLY A 48 -2.97 8.35 -5.35
CA GLY A 48 -1.80 7.63 -5.80
C GLY A 48 -0.78 7.41 -4.67
N TRP A 49 0.20 6.59 -4.95
CA TRP A 49 1.24 6.23 -3.98
C TRP A 49 2.05 7.43 -3.48
N GLU A 50 2.26 8.44 -4.31
CA GLU A 50 2.96 9.67 -3.95
C GLU A 50 2.21 10.43 -2.84
N GLU A 51 0.90 10.58 -3.00
CA GLU A 51 0.07 11.23 -1.99
C GLU A 51 -0.05 10.37 -0.73
N MET A 52 -0.12 9.05 -0.89
CA MET A 52 -0.09 8.12 0.25
C MET A 52 1.21 8.23 1.05
N ARG A 53 2.36 8.32 0.41
CA ARG A 53 3.64 8.59 1.09
C ARG A 53 3.61 9.93 1.81
N SER A 54 3.16 10.97 1.14
CA SER A 54 3.04 12.31 1.73
C SER A 54 2.15 12.30 2.96
N TYR A 55 1.07 11.51 2.94
CA TYR A 55 0.21 11.31 4.10
C TYR A 55 0.96 10.63 5.26
N PHE A 56 1.71 9.57 5.00
CA PHE A 56 2.51 8.91 6.06
C PHE A 56 3.64 9.78 6.59
N ASP A 57 4.26 10.59 5.74
CA ASP A 57 5.25 11.60 6.17
C ASP A 57 4.60 12.68 7.05
N TYR A 58 3.37 13.08 6.73
CA TYR A 58 2.60 13.99 7.57
C TYR A 58 2.28 13.35 8.93
N VAL A 59 1.82 12.08 8.95
CA VAL A 59 1.53 11.34 10.19
C VAL A 59 2.79 11.21 11.05
N ASP A 60 3.91 10.87 10.44
CA ASP A 60 5.20 10.80 11.14
C ASP A 60 5.55 12.12 11.82
N LYS A 61 5.53 13.23 11.07
CA LYS A 61 5.81 14.57 11.60
C LYS A 61 4.87 15.00 12.71
N LYS A 62 3.58 14.67 12.56
CA LYS A 62 2.54 15.05 13.53
C LYS A 62 2.68 14.30 14.85
N LEU A 63 3.11 13.04 14.78
CA LEU A 63 3.22 12.14 15.94
C LEU A 63 4.66 11.93 16.41
N ASP A 64 5.64 12.51 15.71
CA ASP A 64 7.08 12.35 15.98
C ASP A 64 7.48 10.87 16.12
N LEU A 65 7.09 10.06 15.10
CA LEU A 65 7.26 8.60 15.17
C LEU A 65 8.69 8.16 14.90
N ILE A 66 9.38 8.82 13.96
CA ILE A 66 10.68 8.38 13.44
C ILE A 66 11.75 8.24 14.52
N LYS A 67 11.65 9.00 15.61
CA LYS A 67 12.58 8.92 16.74
C LYS A 67 12.63 7.55 17.42
N ASP A 68 11.50 6.81 17.34
CA ASP A 68 11.33 5.50 17.98
C ASP A 68 11.32 4.36 16.95
N VAL A 69 11.84 4.60 15.73
CA VAL A 69 11.87 3.65 14.63
C VAL A 69 13.29 3.27 14.24
N SER A 70 13.57 1.98 14.21
CA SER A 70 14.77 1.42 13.61
C SER A 70 14.49 1.08 12.14
N LEU A 71 14.83 1.98 11.22
CA LEU A 71 14.73 1.77 9.78
C LEU A 71 15.84 0.87 9.23
N ASN A 72 15.66 0.33 8.02
CA ASN A 72 16.58 -0.59 7.36
C ASN A 72 16.96 -1.77 8.25
N THR A 73 16.00 -2.22 9.06
CA THR A 73 16.21 -3.26 10.07
C THR A 73 15.21 -4.39 9.86
N ARG A 74 15.65 -5.49 9.29
CA ARG A 74 14.81 -6.66 9.05
C ARG A 74 14.96 -7.66 10.18
N VAL A 75 13.84 -8.01 10.81
CA VAL A 75 13.80 -9.14 11.76
C VAL A 75 13.89 -10.44 10.98
N SER A 76 14.89 -11.24 11.30
CA SER A 76 15.12 -12.56 10.68
C SER A 76 14.57 -13.71 11.51
N GLU A 77 14.48 -13.52 12.83
CA GLU A 77 14.01 -14.53 13.75
C GLU A 77 13.38 -13.88 14.99
N ALA A 78 12.37 -14.52 15.54
CA ALA A 78 11.75 -14.17 16.81
C ALA A 78 11.63 -15.43 17.66
N SER A 79 12.22 -15.43 18.86
CA SER A 79 12.16 -16.55 19.81
C SER A 79 11.72 -16.06 21.19
N PHE A 80 10.94 -16.85 21.90
CA PHE A 80 10.55 -16.55 23.26
C PHE A 80 11.51 -17.23 24.25
N ASN A 81 12.06 -16.47 25.18
CA ASN A 81 12.93 -16.96 26.23
C ASN A 81 12.10 -17.16 27.51
N GLU A 82 11.79 -18.40 27.85
CA GLU A 82 11.00 -18.75 29.02
C GLU A 82 11.71 -18.39 30.34
N GLY A 83 13.05 -18.39 30.36
CA GLY A 83 13.83 -18.09 31.56
C GLY A 83 13.77 -16.60 31.95
N THR A 84 13.59 -15.70 30.97
CA THR A 84 13.49 -14.24 31.19
C THR A 84 12.08 -13.71 30.95
N ASN A 85 11.15 -14.54 30.44
CA ASN A 85 9.82 -14.13 29.98
C ASN A 85 9.85 -12.97 28.96
N GLU A 86 10.77 -13.06 27.99
CA GLU A 86 10.97 -12.03 26.99
C GLU A 86 11.05 -12.65 25.59
N TRP A 87 10.56 -11.88 24.61
CA TRP A 87 10.85 -12.12 23.23
C TRP A 87 12.23 -11.60 22.87
N VAL A 88 12.95 -12.36 22.08
CA VAL A 88 14.25 -12.02 21.53
C VAL A 88 14.11 -11.97 20.01
N LEU A 89 14.37 -10.80 19.42
CA LEU A 89 14.31 -10.57 17.99
C LEU A 89 15.73 -10.43 17.44
N ASN A 90 16.12 -11.30 16.54
CA ASN A 90 17.37 -11.20 15.79
C ASN A 90 17.13 -10.42 14.50
N THR A 91 18.05 -9.55 14.16
CA THR A 91 17.99 -8.74 12.93
C THR A 91 19.20 -8.98 12.04
N ASN A 92 19.08 -8.62 10.75
CA ASN A 92 20.13 -8.85 9.76
C ASN A 92 21.46 -8.15 10.10
N GLU A 93 21.46 -6.87 10.53
CA GLU A 93 22.70 -6.10 10.70
C GLU A 93 22.79 -5.32 12.02
N LYS A 94 21.68 -5.08 12.69
CA LYS A 94 21.62 -4.17 13.86
C LYS A 94 21.52 -4.89 15.21
N GLY A 95 21.81 -6.20 15.22
CA GLY A 95 21.89 -6.96 16.47
C GLY A 95 20.53 -7.50 16.94
N GLN A 96 20.32 -7.44 18.25
CA GLN A 96 19.21 -8.11 18.92
C GLN A 96 18.35 -7.09 19.70
N TYR A 97 17.04 -7.28 19.62
CA TYR A 97 16.07 -6.52 20.44
C TYR A 97 15.38 -7.48 21.40
N ARG A 98 14.97 -6.95 22.55
CA ARG A 98 14.22 -7.69 23.58
C ARG A 98 12.99 -6.96 23.99
N ALA A 99 11.89 -7.67 24.18
CA ALA A 99 10.63 -7.09 24.62
C ALA A 99 9.76 -8.14 25.34
N LYS A 100 8.96 -7.69 26.29
CA LYS A 100 7.96 -8.57 26.93
C LYS A 100 6.82 -8.96 25.98
N PHE A 101 6.50 -8.08 25.06
CA PHE A 101 5.44 -8.27 24.08
C PHE A 101 5.95 -7.89 22.67
N ILE A 102 5.50 -8.60 21.66
CA ILE A 102 5.67 -8.18 20.27
C ILE A 102 4.31 -8.03 19.61
N VAL A 103 4.19 -7.01 18.74
CA VAL A 103 3.04 -6.80 17.89
C VAL A 103 3.50 -6.93 16.44
N LEU A 104 2.97 -7.91 15.73
CA LEU A 104 3.32 -8.18 14.33
C LEU A 104 2.43 -7.38 13.40
N CYS A 105 2.97 -6.28 12.87
CA CYS A 105 2.30 -5.42 11.89
C CYS A 105 2.90 -5.61 10.48
N THR A 106 3.23 -6.85 10.11
CA THR A 106 3.97 -7.19 8.88
C THR A 106 3.16 -7.08 7.60
N GLY A 107 1.85 -6.85 7.71
CA GLY A 107 0.94 -6.81 6.57
C GLY A 107 0.69 -8.19 5.94
N PHE A 108 -0.27 -8.24 5.01
CA PHE A 108 -0.64 -9.49 4.31
C PHE A 108 0.11 -9.67 2.97
N ALA A 109 0.76 -8.63 2.44
CA ALA A 109 1.44 -8.62 1.14
C ALA A 109 2.95 -8.35 1.26
N SER A 110 3.57 -8.76 2.38
CA SER A 110 4.98 -8.48 2.66
C SER A 110 5.96 -9.38 1.92
N LYS A 111 5.50 -10.53 1.40
CA LYS A 111 6.33 -11.47 0.65
C LYS A 111 5.93 -11.46 -0.82
N PRO A 112 6.77 -10.92 -1.73
CA PRO A 112 6.51 -10.99 -3.16
C PRO A 112 6.45 -12.44 -3.63
N TYR A 113 5.50 -12.74 -4.50
CA TYR A 113 5.43 -14.01 -5.20
C TYR A 113 5.89 -13.83 -6.63
N GLN A 114 7.04 -14.39 -6.94
CA GLN A 114 7.53 -14.45 -8.31
C GLN A 114 7.14 -15.78 -8.92
N PRO A 115 6.38 -15.80 -10.02
CA PRO A 115 6.01 -17.05 -10.67
C PRO A 115 7.24 -17.74 -11.27
N ASP A 116 7.23 -19.06 -11.25
CA ASP A 116 8.27 -19.86 -11.89
C ASP A 116 8.05 -19.85 -13.41
N ILE A 117 8.71 -18.88 -14.07
CA ILE A 117 8.68 -18.71 -15.53
C ILE A 117 10.05 -19.09 -16.06
N LYS A 118 10.09 -20.20 -16.80
CA LYS A 118 11.32 -20.66 -17.43
C LYS A 118 11.91 -19.58 -18.35
N GLY A 119 13.17 -19.26 -18.15
CA GLY A 119 13.92 -18.28 -18.93
C GLY A 119 13.85 -16.85 -18.39
N LEU A 120 13.17 -16.61 -17.29
CA LEU A 120 13.13 -15.28 -16.68
C LEU A 120 14.51 -14.76 -16.31
N GLU A 121 15.39 -15.65 -15.86
CA GLU A 121 16.78 -15.38 -15.50
C GLU A 121 17.68 -15.04 -16.69
N THR A 122 17.26 -15.36 -17.90
CA THR A 122 18.00 -15.09 -19.16
C THR A 122 17.41 -13.91 -19.95
N PHE A 123 16.41 -13.25 -19.40
CA PHE A 123 15.81 -12.09 -20.05
C PHE A 123 16.78 -10.90 -20.06
N ASN A 124 17.15 -10.43 -21.25
CA ASN A 124 18.13 -9.35 -21.42
C ASN A 124 17.55 -7.92 -21.26
N GLY A 125 16.25 -7.79 -21.00
CA GLY A 125 15.59 -6.53 -20.74
C GLY A 125 15.50 -6.21 -19.26
N VAL A 126 14.88 -5.07 -18.92
CA VAL A 126 14.54 -4.72 -17.54
C VAL A 126 13.32 -5.55 -17.10
N ALA A 127 13.48 -6.32 -16.03
CA ALA A 127 12.39 -7.06 -15.39
C ALA A 127 12.20 -6.56 -13.97
N SER A 128 11.00 -6.11 -13.63
CA SER A 128 10.68 -5.58 -12.30
C SER A 128 9.37 -6.19 -11.79
N HIS A 129 9.34 -6.50 -10.51
CA HIS A 129 8.14 -6.94 -9.82
C HIS A 129 7.48 -5.75 -9.11
N THR A 130 6.16 -5.58 -9.21
CA THR A 130 5.44 -4.43 -8.64
C THR A 130 5.68 -4.25 -7.14
N ALA A 131 5.80 -5.34 -6.38
CA ALA A 131 6.11 -5.27 -4.95
C ALA A 131 7.59 -5.00 -4.62
N LEU A 132 8.48 -4.98 -5.61
CA LEU A 132 9.92 -4.71 -5.50
C LEU A 132 10.35 -3.67 -6.54
N TRP A 133 9.48 -2.69 -6.77
CA TRP A 133 9.74 -1.67 -7.77
C TRP A 133 10.92 -0.79 -7.37
N PRO A 134 11.84 -0.48 -8.32
CA PRO A 134 12.95 0.44 -8.04
C PRO A 134 12.42 1.81 -7.60
N GLN A 135 12.99 2.37 -6.54
CA GLN A 135 12.55 3.67 -6.01
C GLN A 135 12.81 4.81 -6.98
N GLU A 136 13.83 4.67 -7.84
CA GLU A 136 14.16 5.58 -8.94
C GLU A 136 13.21 5.45 -10.14
N GLY A 137 12.32 4.44 -10.13
CA GLY A 137 11.38 4.19 -11.21
C GLY A 137 11.96 3.40 -12.37
N VAL A 138 11.11 3.11 -13.36
CA VAL A 138 11.47 2.48 -14.63
C VAL A 138 10.87 3.31 -15.77
N ASP A 139 11.71 3.73 -16.70
CA ASP A 139 11.26 4.48 -17.89
C ASP A 139 10.70 3.54 -18.97
N PHE A 140 9.43 3.74 -19.30
CA PHE A 140 8.71 3.01 -20.35
C PHE A 140 8.71 3.74 -21.71
N THR A 141 9.24 4.95 -21.78
CA THR A 141 9.17 5.80 -22.99
C THR A 141 9.74 5.09 -24.21
N ASN A 142 8.91 4.92 -25.23
CA ASN A 142 9.26 4.24 -26.49
C ASN A 142 9.73 2.78 -26.33
N LYS A 143 9.50 2.14 -25.16
CA LYS A 143 9.85 0.73 -24.94
C LYS A 143 8.70 -0.20 -25.36
N ARG A 144 9.03 -1.45 -25.61
CA ARG A 144 8.06 -2.55 -25.67
C ARG A 144 7.91 -3.09 -24.27
N VAL A 145 6.73 -3.00 -23.68
CA VAL A 145 6.46 -3.39 -22.29
C VAL A 145 5.58 -4.64 -22.25
N GLY A 146 6.03 -5.67 -21.54
CA GLY A 146 5.24 -6.86 -21.22
C GLY A 146 4.75 -6.79 -19.79
N VAL A 147 3.44 -6.90 -19.55
CA VAL A 147 2.85 -6.96 -18.22
C VAL A 147 2.30 -8.36 -17.99
N ILE A 148 2.85 -9.06 -16.98
CA ILE A 148 2.42 -10.42 -16.64
C ILE A 148 1.44 -10.34 -15.47
N GLY A 149 0.19 -10.70 -15.75
CA GLY A 149 -0.91 -10.68 -14.79
C GLY A 149 -1.88 -9.52 -14.99
N THR A 150 -3.13 -9.77 -14.62
CA THR A 150 -4.26 -8.83 -14.70
C THR A 150 -4.92 -8.64 -13.34
N GLY A 151 -4.16 -8.66 -12.25
CA GLY A 151 -4.59 -8.17 -10.96
C GLY A 151 -4.56 -6.63 -10.91
N ALA A 152 -4.99 -6.02 -9.80
CA ALA A 152 -5.03 -4.56 -9.64
C ALA A 152 -3.72 -3.88 -10.04
N SER A 153 -2.58 -4.37 -9.55
CA SER A 153 -1.27 -3.82 -9.89
C SER A 153 -0.94 -3.91 -11.39
N GLY A 154 -1.24 -5.05 -12.03
CA GLY A 154 -0.96 -5.25 -13.45
C GLY A 154 -1.74 -4.28 -14.34
N ILE A 155 -3.01 -4.05 -14.04
CA ILE A 155 -3.85 -3.09 -14.78
C ILE A 155 -3.37 -1.66 -14.57
N GLN A 156 -3.00 -1.28 -13.34
CA GLN A 156 -2.47 0.05 -13.06
C GLN A 156 -1.18 0.32 -13.85
N VAL A 157 -0.24 -0.63 -13.85
CA VAL A 157 1.01 -0.52 -14.65
C VAL A 157 0.70 -0.48 -16.15
N ALA A 158 -0.19 -1.35 -16.64
CA ALA A 158 -0.55 -1.40 -18.07
C ALA A 158 -1.15 -0.07 -18.54
N GLN A 159 -2.01 0.53 -17.73
CA GLN A 159 -2.61 1.84 -18.01
C GLN A 159 -1.54 2.93 -18.14
N GLU A 160 -0.61 3.02 -17.21
CA GLU A 160 0.44 4.04 -17.26
C GLU A 160 1.46 3.76 -18.37
N ALA A 161 1.85 2.52 -18.57
CA ALA A 161 2.74 2.13 -19.66
C ALA A 161 2.13 2.47 -21.04
N SER A 162 0.82 2.29 -21.21
CA SER A 162 0.14 2.56 -22.48
C SER A 162 0.21 4.03 -22.94
N LYS A 163 0.49 4.95 -22.02
CA LYS A 163 0.58 6.39 -22.34
C LYS A 163 1.90 6.76 -23.02
N VAL A 164 2.97 6.00 -22.78
CA VAL A 164 4.34 6.38 -23.18
C VAL A 164 5.11 5.27 -23.90
N ALA A 165 4.74 4.02 -23.73
CA ALA A 165 5.39 2.89 -24.38
C ALA A 165 5.05 2.82 -25.87
N SER A 166 5.98 2.32 -26.69
CA SER A 166 5.72 2.06 -28.11
C SER A 166 4.77 0.88 -28.33
N HIS A 167 4.73 -0.07 -27.39
CA HIS A 167 3.83 -1.21 -27.42
C HIS A 167 3.67 -1.80 -26.02
N VAL A 168 2.45 -2.19 -25.65
CA VAL A 168 2.16 -2.90 -24.42
C VAL A 168 1.51 -4.24 -24.72
N THR A 169 2.07 -5.32 -24.17
CA THR A 169 1.48 -6.66 -24.21
C THR A 169 1.11 -7.09 -22.81
N VAL A 170 -0.14 -7.45 -22.60
CA VAL A 170 -0.61 -7.96 -21.31
C VAL A 170 -0.80 -9.48 -21.40
N PHE A 171 -0.14 -10.21 -20.52
CA PHE A 171 -0.24 -11.67 -20.42
C PHE A 171 -1.23 -12.04 -19.32
N GLN A 172 -2.35 -12.61 -19.70
CA GLN A 172 -3.43 -13.00 -18.79
C GLN A 172 -3.58 -14.51 -18.75
N ARG A 173 -3.58 -15.07 -17.55
CA ARG A 173 -3.94 -16.49 -17.32
C ARG A 173 -5.42 -16.62 -16.95
N THR A 174 -5.82 -15.91 -15.91
CA THR A 174 -7.19 -15.91 -15.40
C THR A 174 -7.77 -14.51 -15.55
N PRO A 175 -8.92 -14.33 -16.20
CA PRO A 175 -9.53 -13.01 -16.35
C PRO A 175 -10.01 -12.48 -14.98
N ASN A 176 -9.77 -11.18 -14.77
CA ASN A 176 -10.37 -10.43 -13.68
C ASN A 176 -11.41 -9.46 -14.25
N MET A 177 -12.46 -9.23 -13.48
CA MET A 177 -13.46 -8.23 -13.83
C MET A 177 -13.07 -6.89 -13.21
N TYR A 178 -13.21 -5.82 -13.97
CA TYR A 178 -12.94 -4.45 -13.55
C TYR A 178 -14.17 -3.59 -13.78
N LEU A 179 -14.37 -2.67 -12.85
CA LEU A 179 -15.34 -1.60 -13.00
C LEU A 179 -14.61 -0.28 -13.16
N PRO A 180 -15.19 0.71 -13.84
CA PRO A 180 -14.66 2.07 -13.84
C PRO A 180 -14.48 2.55 -12.41
N MET A 181 -13.30 3.06 -12.08
CA MET A 181 -12.96 3.47 -10.72
C MET A 181 -13.79 4.65 -10.22
N GLY A 182 -14.28 5.50 -11.13
CA GLY A 182 -14.99 6.72 -10.75
C GLY A 182 -14.11 7.68 -9.96
N GLN A 183 -12.91 7.94 -10.48
CA GLN A 183 -11.98 8.88 -9.88
C GLN A 183 -12.54 10.30 -9.90
N GLU A 184 -12.38 11.00 -8.79
CA GLU A 184 -12.81 12.39 -8.60
C GLU A 184 -11.65 13.17 -7.98
N THR A 185 -11.45 14.40 -8.46
CA THR A 185 -10.54 15.36 -7.84
C THR A 185 -11.27 16.20 -6.81
N TYR A 186 -10.62 16.53 -5.72
CA TYR A 186 -11.23 17.24 -4.62
C TYR A 186 -10.70 18.67 -4.49
N SER A 187 -11.63 19.63 -4.42
CA SER A 187 -11.36 21.01 -4.04
C SER A 187 -11.26 21.16 -2.51
N ASN A 188 -10.85 22.33 -2.07
CA ASN A 188 -10.89 22.66 -0.64
C ASN A 188 -12.32 22.59 -0.06
N ALA A 189 -13.33 22.97 -0.85
CA ALA A 189 -14.72 22.89 -0.41
C ALA A 189 -15.19 21.44 -0.24
N ASP A 190 -14.78 20.55 -1.14
CA ASP A 190 -15.05 19.11 -1.04
C ASP A 190 -14.40 18.51 0.22
N ASN A 191 -13.14 18.87 0.48
CA ASN A 191 -12.43 18.40 1.68
C ASN A 191 -13.12 18.92 2.97
N MET A 192 -13.59 20.17 3.00
CA MET A 192 -14.32 20.69 4.16
C MET A 192 -15.66 19.96 4.35
N ALA A 193 -16.40 19.70 3.29
CA ALA A 193 -17.64 18.94 3.36
C ALA A 193 -17.41 17.52 3.87
N MET A 194 -16.39 16.84 3.33
CA MET A 194 -15.99 15.50 3.76
C MET A 194 -15.63 15.44 5.25
N LYS A 195 -14.85 16.41 5.74
CA LYS A 195 -14.42 16.44 7.15
C LYS A 195 -15.59 16.52 8.12
N ASN A 196 -16.68 17.21 7.75
CA ASN A 196 -17.88 17.27 8.57
C ASN A 196 -18.58 15.91 8.73
N GLU A 197 -18.40 15.00 7.79
CA GLU A 197 -19.00 13.66 7.80
C GLU A 197 -18.10 12.60 8.46
N LEU A 198 -16.79 12.85 8.58
CA LEU A 198 -15.83 11.86 9.04
C LEU A 198 -16.16 11.24 10.42
N PRO A 199 -16.60 11.99 11.45
CA PRO A 199 -16.94 11.40 12.74
C PRO A 199 -18.00 10.30 12.63
N ASP A 200 -19.08 10.57 11.87
CA ASP A 200 -20.16 9.60 11.66
C ASP A 200 -19.71 8.42 10.77
N ARG A 201 -18.87 8.68 9.77
CA ARG A 201 -18.29 7.63 8.92
C ARG A 201 -17.41 6.69 9.73
N PHE A 202 -16.54 7.20 10.58
CA PHE A 202 -15.68 6.38 11.44
C PHE A 202 -16.48 5.56 12.46
N LYS A 203 -17.58 6.10 12.97
CA LYS A 203 -18.50 5.37 13.83
C LYS A 203 -19.14 4.21 13.06
N ARG A 204 -19.75 4.47 11.89
CA ARG A 204 -20.36 3.41 11.07
C ARG A 204 -19.34 2.35 10.67
N ARG A 205 -18.12 2.75 10.31
CA ARG A 205 -17.03 1.83 9.96
C ARG A 205 -16.73 0.82 11.07
N ALA A 206 -16.81 1.22 12.32
CA ALA A 206 -16.59 0.34 13.46
C ALA A 206 -17.73 -0.69 13.65
N GLU A 207 -18.91 -0.43 13.09
CA GLU A 207 -20.11 -1.25 13.21
C GLU A 207 -20.34 -2.17 11.99
N THR A 208 -19.52 -2.02 10.90
CA THR A 208 -19.69 -2.77 9.65
C THR A 208 -18.64 -3.86 9.49
N PHE A 209 -18.99 -4.89 8.70
CA PHE A 209 -18.05 -5.94 8.35
C PHE A 209 -16.89 -5.38 7.51
N GLY A 210 -15.67 -5.73 7.89
CA GLY A 210 -14.47 -5.30 7.18
C GLY A 210 -14.07 -3.84 7.39
N GLY A 211 -14.81 -3.07 8.20
CA GLY A 211 -14.50 -1.68 8.49
C GLY A 211 -14.78 -0.69 7.36
N PHE A 212 -15.66 -1.04 6.43
CA PHE A 212 -16.17 -0.13 5.40
C PHE A 212 -17.45 0.55 5.89
N ASP A 213 -17.68 1.81 5.50
CA ASP A 213 -18.88 2.56 5.85
C ASP A 213 -20.03 2.35 4.83
N MET A 214 -20.14 1.16 4.31
CA MET A 214 -21.16 0.76 3.35
C MET A 214 -22.18 -0.14 4.02
N ASP A 215 -23.45 0.13 3.78
CA ASP A 215 -24.52 -0.81 4.13
C ASP A 215 -24.34 -2.08 3.29
N LEU A 216 -24.33 -3.22 3.96
CA LEU A 216 -24.43 -4.50 3.26
C LEU A 216 -25.81 -4.58 2.64
N ILE A 217 -25.92 -4.43 1.33
CA ILE A 217 -27.15 -4.70 0.62
C ILE A 217 -27.39 -6.22 0.72
N PRO A 218 -28.48 -6.65 1.37
CA PRO A 218 -28.80 -8.07 1.40
C PRO A 218 -28.95 -8.57 -0.05
N THR A 219 -28.18 -9.59 -0.41
CA THR A 219 -28.29 -10.24 -1.74
C THR A 219 -29.63 -10.97 -1.95
N SER A 220 -30.48 -11.04 -0.94
CA SER A 220 -31.82 -11.64 -0.96
C SER A 220 -32.89 -10.79 -1.69
N GLY A 221 -32.51 -10.00 -2.68
CA GLY A 221 -33.40 -9.17 -3.50
C GLY A 221 -32.90 -8.98 -4.93
N LEU A 222 -31.91 -9.74 -5.34
CA LEU A 222 -31.45 -9.81 -6.73
C LEU A 222 -32.00 -11.12 -7.34
N ASP A 223 -33.30 -11.18 -7.55
CA ASP A 223 -33.96 -12.17 -8.42
C ASP A 223 -34.02 -11.64 -9.86
#